data_c3fd18d618ab16ee6eda5a9b18dff9fb
#
_entry.id   c3fd18d618ab16ee6eda5a9b18dff9fb
#
_cell.length_a   1.000
_cell.length_b   1.000
_cell.length_c   1.000
_cell.angle_alpha   90.00
_cell.angle_beta   90.00
_cell.angle_gamma   90.00
#
_symmetry.space_group_name_H-M   'P 1'
#
loop_
_entity.id
_entity.type
_entity.pdbx_description
1 polymer ?
#
loop_
_entity_poly.entity_id
_entity_poly.type
_entity_poly.pdbx_seq_one_letter_code
_entity_poly.pdbx_strand_id
1 'polypeptide(L)'
;MSEGSLQNLIKRLGKLPGLGPRSAQRAALALIKNKERDMLPLARALYDVAHYYNPCVQCNNLTELDKCLICNDPRRDENRLCVVEDVSDLWAMERAGVFQGKYFVLGGNLNIMDGRGPTELGIEKLVSYVTSISAFHNACEIILATSATVEGQTTAHYIAERLEGLSVTLSRLAHGVPVGGELNYLDDGTLALAMKARTPLG
;
A
#
# COMPACT_ATOMS: atom_id res chain seq x y z
N MET A 1 16.40 37.59 4.50
CA MET A 1 15.03 37.97 4.04
C MET A 1 14.18 36.75 4.21
N SER A 2 13.16 36.77 5.08
CA SER A 2 12.22 35.65 5.22
C SER A 2 11.47 35.47 3.91
N GLU A 3 11.51 34.26 3.35
CA GLU A 3 10.63 33.90 2.21
C GLU A 3 9.19 34.27 2.61
N GLY A 4 8.52 35.08 1.82
CA GLY A 4 7.12 35.45 2.09
C GLY A 4 6.24 34.20 2.16
N SER A 5 5.18 34.23 2.97
CA SER A 5 4.27 33.08 3.18
C SER A 5 3.77 32.46 1.88
N LEU A 6 3.53 33.27 0.85
CA LEU A 6 3.13 32.80 -0.48
C LEU A 6 4.23 31.96 -1.15
N GLN A 7 5.48 32.41 -1.08
CA GLN A 7 6.59 31.66 -1.69
C GLN A 7 6.82 30.32 -0.98
N ASN A 8 6.68 30.29 0.35
CA ASN A 8 6.75 29.04 1.10
C ASN A 8 5.63 28.07 0.69
N LEU A 9 4.38 28.55 0.52
CA LEU A 9 3.27 27.73 0.04
C LEU A 9 3.58 27.14 -1.36
N ILE A 10 4.01 27.96 -2.32
CA ILE A 10 4.37 27.51 -3.66
C ILE A 10 5.47 26.45 -3.61
N LYS A 11 6.50 26.67 -2.81
CA LYS A 11 7.61 25.71 -2.63
C LYS A 11 7.15 24.37 -2.04
N ARG A 12 6.24 24.41 -1.05
CA ARG A 12 5.65 23.18 -0.46
C ARG A 12 4.79 22.43 -1.44
N LEU A 13 3.90 23.12 -2.16
CA LEU A 13 3.08 22.54 -3.21
C LEU A 13 3.93 21.91 -4.33
N GLY A 14 5.04 22.58 -4.72
CA GLY A 14 5.96 22.08 -5.74
C GLY A 14 6.76 20.82 -5.35
N LYS A 15 6.72 20.41 -4.09
CA LYS A 15 7.31 19.15 -3.61
C LYS A 15 6.35 17.96 -3.71
N LEU A 16 5.08 18.22 -3.97
CA LEU A 16 4.09 17.14 -4.11
C LEU A 16 4.26 16.43 -5.46
N PRO A 17 4.12 15.09 -5.49
CA PRO A 17 4.19 14.33 -6.73
C PRO A 17 3.21 14.87 -7.78
N GLY A 18 3.65 15.02 -9.01
CA GLY A 18 2.83 15.54 -10.11
C GLY A 18 2.64 17.07 -10.14
N LEU A 19 3.08 17.79 -9.11
CA LEU A 19 3.02 19.26 -9.05
C LEU A 19 4.39 19.88 -9.31
N GLY A 20 4.67 20.17 -10.59
CA GLY A 20 5.87 20.95 -10.94
C GLY A 20 5.76 22.42 -10.52
N PRO A 21 6.86 23.20 -10.57
CA PRO A 21 6.90 24.60 -10.08
C PRO A 21 5.80 25.51 -10.67
N ARG A 22 5.54 25.38 -11.98
CA ARG A 22 4.49 26.15 -12.65
C ARG A 22 3.09 25.79 -12.17
N SER A 23 2.82 24.50 -12.00
CA SER A 23 1.52 24.01 -11.50
C SER A 23 1.31 24.40 -10.04
N ALA A 24 2.33 24.31 -9.20
CA ALA A 24 2.30 24.77 -7.82
C ALA A 24 1.98 26.27 -7.70
N GLN A 25 2.62 27.11 -8.51
CA GLN A 25 2.34 28.54 -8.56
C GLN A 25 0.89 28.82 -8.98
N ARG A 26 0.40 28.16 -10.03
CA ARG A 26 -1.00 28.29 -10.49
C ARG A 26 -1.98 27.87 -9.41
N ALA A 27 -1.73 26.73 -8.73
CA ALA A 27 -2.57 26.25 -7.64
C ALA A 27 -2.63 27.25 -6.48
N ALA A 28 -1.47 27.75 -6.03
CA ALA A 28 -1.43 28.74 -4.96
C ALA A 28 -2.19 30.03 -5.29
N LEU A 29 -2.04 30.54 -6.52
CA LEU A 29 -2.76 31.74 -6.97
C LEU A 29 -4.27 31.50 -7.12
N ALA A 30 -4.69 30.31 -7.56
CA ALA A 30 -6.11 29.94 -7.62
C ALA A 30 -6.73 29.86 -6.22
N LEU A 31 -6.03 29.26 -5.25
CA LEU A 31 -6.47 29.20 -3.85
C LEU A 31 -6.62 30.59 -3.23
N ILE A 32 -5.67 31.49 -3.48
CA ILE A 32 -5.72 32.86 -2.94
C ILE A 32 -6.91 33.65 -3.50
N LYS A 33 -7.26 33.44 -4.77
CA LYS A 33 -8.44 34.08 -5.38
C LYS A 33 -9.75 33.67 -4.72
N ASN A 34 -9.80 32.47 -4.17
CA ASN A 34 -11.01 31.88 -3.57
C ASN A 34 -10.73 31.46 -2.12
N LYS A 35 -10.24 32.38 -1.28
CA LYS A 35 -9.80 32.07 0.09
C LYS A 35 -10.83 31.31 0.91
N GLU A 36 -12.05 31.88 1.01
CA GLU A 36 -13.13 31.34 1.84
C GLU A 36 -13.69 30.03 1.31
N ARG A 37 -13.80 29.90 -0.02
CA ARG A 37 -14.39 28.73 -0.64
C ARG A 37 -13.44 27.55 -0.76
N ASP A 38 -12.18 27.81 -1.09
CA ASP A 38 -11.24 26.74 -1.47
C ASP A 38 -10.02 26.67 -0.54
N MET A 39 -9.41 27.81 -0.18
CA MET A 39 -8.13 27.82 0.54
C MET A 39 -8.28 27.45 2.01
N LEU A 40 -9.21 28.06 2.73
CA LEU A 40 -9.43 27.79 4.14
C LEU A 40 -9.98 26.38 4.39
N PRO A 41 -10.99 25.88 3.63
CA PRO A 41 -11.42 24.49 3.76
C PRO A 41 -10.30 23.49 3.48
N LEU A 42 -9.47 23.72 2.44
CA LEU A 42 -8.33 22.86 2.16
C LEU A 42 -7.30 22.87 3.30
N ALA A 43 -6.98 24.04 3.84
CA ALA A 43 -6.06 24.15 4.98
C ALA A 43 -6.60 23.40 6.21
N ARG A 44 -7.92 23.49 6.46
CA ARG A 44 -8.59 22.73 7.52
C ARG A 44 -8.52 21.23 7.29
N ALA A 45 -8.86 20.77 6.08
CA ALA A 45 -8.79 19.35 5.74
C ALA A 45 -7.38 18.76 5.88
N LEU A 46 -6.35 19.51 5.46
CA LEU A 46 -4.95 19.10 5.65
C LEU A 46 -4.58 18.99 7.13
N TYR A 47 -5.03 19.96 7.93
CA TYR A 47 -4.82 19.95 9.37
C TYR A 47 -5.50 18.74 10.03
N ASP A 48 -6.77 18.51 9.72
CA ASP A 48 -7.57 17.43 10.30
C ASP A 48 -6.95 16.06 9.96
N VAL A 49 -6.59 15.80 8.70
CA VAL A 49 -5.91 14.56 8.30
C VAL A 49 -4.57 14.40 9.01
N ALA A 50 -3.77 15.47 9.12
CA ALA A 50 -2.47 15.39 9.79
C ALA A 50 -2.56 15.09 11.29
N HIS A 51 -3.69 15.41 11.94
CA HIS A 51 -3.87 15.21 13.37
C HIS A 51 -4.63 13.93 13.73
N TYR A 52 -5.58 13.53 12.91
CA TYR A 52 -6.48 12.42 13.24
C TYR A 52 -6.16 11.11 12.55
N TYR A 53 -5.51 11.14 11.36
CA TYR A 53 -5.18 9.91 10.65
C TYR A 53 -3.86 9.33 11.15
N ASN A 54 -3.94 8.09 11.61
CA ASN A 54 -2.80 7.31 12.09
C ASN A 54 -2.81 5.91 11.46
N PRO A 55 -1.67 5.21 11.42
CA PRO A 55 -1.66 3.79 11.07
C PRO A 55 -2.49 2.97 12.06
N CYS A 56 -3.38 2.14 11.56
CA CYS A 56 -4.13 1.17 12.33
C CYS A 56 -3.18 0.32 13.18
N VAL A 57 -3.46 0.17 14.46
CA VAL A 57 -2.62 -0.59 15.39
C VAL A 57 -2.44 -2.05 14.98
N GLN A 58 -3.37 -2.61 14.20
CA GLN A 58 -3.32 -4.00 13.77
C GLN A 58 -2.68 -4.17 12.39
N CYS A 59 -3.12 -3.42 11.37
CA CYS A 59 -2.77 -3.70 9.97
C CYS A 59 -2.02 -2.56 9.24
N ASN A 60 -1.70 -1.47 9.90
CA ASN A 60 -1.06 -0.27 9.34
C ASN A 60 -1.86 0.47 8.24
N ASN A 61 -3.13 0.13 7.98
CA ASN A 61 -3.99 0.96 7.14
C ASN A 61 -4.22 2.32 7.81
N LEU A 62 -4.45 3.37 7.04
CA LEU A 62 -4.75 4.70 7.58
C LEU A 62 -6.17 4.75 8.18
N THR A 63 -6.31 5.33 9.37
CA THR A 63 -7.58 5.42 10.10
C THR A 63 -7.56 6.54 11.13
N GLU A 64 -8.74 7.06 11.49
CA GLU A 64 -8.95 7.97 12.63
C GLU A 64 -9.18 7.19 13.94
N LEU A 65 -9.34 5.88 13.86
CA LEU A 65 -9.58 4.99 14.99
C LEU A 65 -8.32 4.21 15.35
N ASP A 66 -8.26 3.61 16.53
CA ASP A 66 -7.18 2.68 16.88
C ASP A 66 -7.12 1.51 15.88
N LYS A 67 -8.27 0.92 15.55
CA LYS A 67 -8.41 -0.12 14.53
C LYS A 67 -9.28 0.38 13.38
N CYS A 68 -8.82 0.17 12.15
CA CYS A 68 -9.57 0.56 10.96
C CYS A 68 -10.87 -0.26 10.78
N LEU A 69 -11.77 0.24 9.94
CA LEU A 69 -13.05 -0.40 9.67
C LEU A 69 -12.90 -1.84 9.15
N ILE A 70 -11.85 -2.12 8.37
CA ILE A 70 -11.58 -3.47 7.84
C ILE A 70 -11.20 -4.43 8.98
N CYS A 71 -10.35 -4.01 9.91
CA CYS A 71 -9.97 -4.83 11.06
C CYS A 71 -11.14 -5.07 12.01
N ASN A 72 -12.05 -4.11 12.12
CA ASN A 72 -13.22 -4.19 13.00
C ASN A 72 -14.44 -4.90 12.36
N ASP A 73 -14.42 -5.18 11.05
CA ASP A 73 -15.56 -5.85 10.40
C ASP A 73 -15.56 -7.35 10.70
N PRO A 74 -16.55 -7.87 11.49
CA PRO A 74 -16.63 -9.28 11.85
C PRO A 74 -17.05 -10.20 10.69
N ARG A 75 -17.48 -9.64 9.56
CA ARG A 75 -17.87 -10.42 8.38
C ARG A 75 -16.67 -10.84 7.54
N ARG A 76 -15.50 -10.28 7.83
CA ARG A 76 -14.25 -10.58 7.11
C ARG A 76 -13.65 -11.90 7.59
N ASP A 77 -13.18 -12.69 6.65
CA ASP A 77 -12.50 -13.96 6.92
C ASP A 77 -11.16 -13.70 7.62
N GLU A 78 -11.07 -14.13 8.87
CA GLU A 78 -9.88 -13.97 9.70
C GLU A 78 -8.77 -15.00 9.37
N ASN A 79 -9.12 -16.04 8.59
CA ASN A 79 -8.16 -17.06 8.15
C ASN A 79 -7.39 -16.64 6.89
N ARG A 80 -7.72 -15.51 6.28
CA ARG A 80 -7.04 -15.00 5.08
C ARG A 80 -6.52 -13.60 5.30
N LEU A 81 -5.20 -13.46 5.16
CA LEU A 81 -4.49 -12.19 5.28
C LEU A 81 -3.80 -11.83 3.97
N CYS A 82 -4.17 -10.69 3.39
CA CYS A 82 -3.50 -10.13 2.22
C CYS A 82 -2.46 -9.08 2.66
N VAL A 83 -1.19 -9.33 2.38
CA VAL A 83 -0.08 -8.45 2.68
C VAL A 83 0.22 -7.60 1.45
N VAL A 84 0.07 -6.28 1.57
CA VAL A 84 0.28 -5.31 0.50
C VAL A 84 1.45 -4.38 0.84
N GLU A 85 2.03 -3.74 -0.17
CA GLU A 85 3.16 -2.82 0.01
C GLU A 85 2.73 -1.49 0.60
N ASP A 86 1.64 -0.92 0.08
CA ASP A 86 1.18 0.42 0.44
C ASP A 86 -0.34 0.46 0.68
N VAL A 87 -0.81 1.51 1.34
CA VAL A 87 -2.24 1.76 1.58
C VAL A 87 -3.00 1.90 0.27
N SER A 88 -2.39 2.45 -0.77
CA SER A 88 -2.99 2.59 -2.10
C SER A 88 -3.34 1.24 -2.73
N ASP A 89 -2.53 0.20 -2.50
CA ASP A 89 -2.78 -1.16 -2.99
C ASP A 89 -3.98 -1.77 -2.26
N LEU A 90 -4.03 -1.60 -0.93
CA LEU A 90 -5.19 -2.01 -0.14
C LEU A 90 -6.48 -1.35 -0.67
N TRP A 91 -6.45 -0.04 -0.90
CA TRP A 91 -7.61 0.67 -1.43
C TRP A 91 -8.00 0.22 -2.83
N ALA A 92 -7.04 -0.14 -3.66
CA ALA A 92 -7.31 -0.70 -4.99
C ALA A 92 -8.02 -2.06 -4.89
N MET A 93 -7.56 -2.96 -4.00
CA MET A 93 -8.17 -4.26 -3.74
C MET A 93 -9.60 -4.12 -3.18
N GLU A 94 -9.80 -3.21 -2.22
CA GLU A 94 -11.12 -2.92 -1.64
C GLU A 94 -12.10 -2.36 -2.69
N ARG A 95 -11.65 -1.42 -3.50
CA ARG A 95 -12.46 -0.86 -4.59
C ARG A 95 -12.86 -1.93 -5.61
N ALA A 96 -11.98 -2.88 -5.90
CA ALA A 96 -12.27 -3.99 -6.79
C ALA A 96 -13.22 -5.03 -6.17
N GLY A 97 -13.35 -5.08 -4.84
CA GLY A 97 -14.23 -6.01 -4.14
C GLY A 97 -13.85 -7.48 -4.28
N VAL A 98 -12.60 -7.78 -4.62
CA VAL A 98 -12.14 -9.13 -4.98
C VAL A 98 -11.67 -9.95 -3.77
N PHE A 99 -11.55 -9.33 -2.59
CA PHE A 99 -11.03 -9.98 -1.40
C PHE A 99 -11.86 -9.66 -0.15
N GLN A 100 -12.22 -10.69 0.60
CA GLN A 100 -13.07 -10.57 1.80
C GLN A 100 -12.34 -10.95 3.10
N GLY A 101 -11.01 -11.08 3.06
CA GLY A 101 -10.18 -11.32 4.24
C GLY A 101 -9.69 -10.02 4.90
N LYS A 102 -8.70 -10.14 5.76
CA LYS A 102 -8.00 -9.04 6.42
C LYS A 102 -6.78 -8.62 5.61
N TYR A 103 -6.27 -7.42 5.87
CA TYR A 103 -5.08 -6.90 5.20
C TYR A 103 -3.97 -6.57 6.18
N PHE A 104 -2.76 -6.46 5.66
CA PHE A 104 -1.62 -5.89 6.36
C PHE A 104 -0.80 -5.03 5.38
N VAL A 105 -0.49 -3.81 5.77
CA VAL A 105 0.30 -2.85 4.98
C VAL A 105 1.72 -2.84 5.50
N LEU A 106 2.68 -3.12 4.63
CA LEU A 106 4.11 -3.16 4.97
C LEU A 106 4.71 -1.76 5.14
N GLY A 107 4.26 -0.79 4.34
CA GLY A 107 4.83 0.56 4.24
C GLY A 107 5.91 0.68 3.16
N GLY A 108 6.04 -0.30 2.28
CA GLY A 108 6.96 -0.32 1.14
C GLY A 108 7.60 -1.67 0.89
N ASN A 109 8.71 -1.67 0.16
CA ASN A 109 9.55 -2.83 -0.14
C ASN A 109 10.94 -2.70 0.49
N LEU A 110 11.59 -3.84 0.71
CA LEU A 110 13.01 -3.89 1.06
C LEU A 110 13.82 -3.23 -0.05
N ASN A 111 14.58 -2.21 0.32
CA ASN A 111 15.48 -1.52 -0.59
C ASN A 111 16.68 -1.00 0.20
N ILE A 112 17.78 -1.75 0.13
CA ILE A 112 19.01 -1.43 0.85
C ILE A 112 19.61 -0.11 0.35
N MET A 113 19.45 0.20 -0.94
CA MET A 113 19.99 1.42 -1.55
C MET A 113 19.31 2.69 -0.99
N ASP A 114 18.03 2.59 -0.66
CA ASP A 114 17.24 3.66 -0.05
C ASP A 114 17.24 3.60 1.49
N GLY A 115 18.04 2.70 2.10
CA GLY A 115 18.12 2.50 3.53
C GLY A 115 16.85 1.89 4.15
N ARG A 116 15.99 1.26 3.34
CA ARG A 116 14.79 0.56 3.82
C ARG A 116 15.09 -0.90 4.10
N GLY A 117 15.39 -1.19 5.35
CA GLY A 117 15.56 -2.56 5.86
C GLY A 117 14.27 -3.14 6.47
N PRO A 118 14.37 -4.35 7.04
CA PRO A 118 13.21 -5.02 7.66
C PRO A 118 12.59 -4.26 8.84
N THR A 119 13.39 -3.44 9.53
CA THR A 119 12.98 -2.65 10.70
C THR A 119 12.11 -1.47 10.32
N GLU A 120 12.39 -0.83 9.17
CA GLU A 120 11.64 0.31 8.64
C GLU A 120 10.30 -0.12 8.04
N LEU A 121 10.23 -1.38 7.63
CA LEU A 121 9.00 -2.01 7.16
C LEU A 121 8.30 -2.73 8.33
N GLY A 122 6.98 -2.78 8.30
CA GLY A 122 6.19 -3.45 9.34
C GLY A 122 6.35 -4.98 9.43
N ILE A 123 7.50 -5.55 9.01
CA ILE A 123 7.67 -7.01 8.88
C ILE A 123 7.65 -7.70 10.25
N GLU A 124 8.32 -7.16 11.26
CA GLU A 124 8.29 -7.75 12.61
C GLU A 124 6.89 -7.73 13.23
N LYS A 125 6.14 -6.65 12.97
CA LYS A 125 4.73 -6.55 13.35
C LYS A 125 3.86 -7.55 12.60
N LEU A 126 4.11 -7.75 11.30
CA LEU A 126 3.45 -8.77 10.49
C LEU A 126 3.71 -10.17 11.06
N VAL A 127 4.96 -10.52 11.33
CA VAL A 127 5.35 -11.83 11.91
C VAL A 127 4.62 -12.05 13.23
N SER A 128 4.64 -11.06 14.13
CA SER A 128 3.94 -11.13 15.41
C SER A 128 2.43 -11.31 15.23
N TYR A 129 1.84 -10.60 14.28
CA TYR A 129 0.42 -10.72 13.97
C TYR A 129 0.08 -12.10 13.39
N VAL A 130 0.85 -12.59 12.42
CA VAL A 130 0.65 -13.93 11.83
C VAL A 130 0.83 -15.02 12.88
N THR A 131 1.83 -14.91 13.75
CA THR A 131 2.03 -15.85 14.86
C THR A 131 0.80 -15.89 15.77
N SER A 132 0.20 -14.73 16.08
CA SER A 132 -0.98 -14.68 16.93
C SER A 132 -2.19 -15.33 16.28
N ILE A 133 -2.45 -15.09 14.99
CA ILE A 133 -3.62 -15.68 14.31
C ILE A 133 -3.43 -17.18 14.04
N SER A 134 -2.21 -17.64 13.70
CA SER A 134 -1.93 -19.05 13.45
C SER A 134 -2.06 -19.91 14.69
N ALA A 135 -1.93 -19.35 15.89
CA ALA A 135 -2.15 -20.05 17.15
C ALA A 135 -3.65 -20.37 17.41
N PHE A 136 -4.56 -19.59 16.83
CA PHE A 136 -6.01 -19.77 17.02
C PHE A 136 -6.72 -20.42 15.82
N HIS A 137 -6.08 -20.44 14.65
CA HIS A 137 -6.65 -20.92 13.41
C HIS A 137 -5.77 -22.00 12.76
N ASN A 138 -6.32 -23.18 12.54
CA ASN A 138 -5.59 -24.35 12.01
C ASN A 138 -5.21 -24.26 10.52
N ALA A 139 -5.67 -23.25 9.79
CA ALA A 139 -5.40 -23.06 8.36
C ALA A 139 -5.50 -21.58 7.99
N CYS A 140 -4.43 -20.82 8.19
CA CYS A 140 -4.33 -19.44 7.74
C CYS A 140 -3.66 -19.37 6.36
N GLU A 141 -4.26 -18.65 5.43
CA GLU A 141 -3.62 -18.28 4.17
C GLU A 141 -3.06 -16.85 4.27
N ILE A 142 -1.77 -16.70 3.99
CA ILE A 142 -1.09 -15.41 3.87
C ILE A 142 -0.79 -15.17 2.40
N ILE A 143 -1.46 -14.19 1.80
CA ILE A 143 -1.32 -13.83 0.40
C ILE A 143 -0.34 -12.67 0.29
N LEU A 144 0.84 -12.90 -0.29
CA LEU A 144 1.84 -11.87 -0.51
C LEU A 144 1.51 -11.14 -1.82
N ALA A 145 0.89 -9.97 -1.71
CA ALA A 145 0.47 -9.12 -2.82
C ALA A 145 1.50 -7.99 -3.04
N THR A 146 2.78 -8.36 -3.09
CA THR A 146 3.87 -7.45 -3.43
C THR A 146 4.00 -7.31 -4.94
N SER A 147 4.69 -6.25 -5.40
CA SER A 147 4.93 -5.99 -6.82
C SER A 147 5.79 -7.10 -7.46
N ALA A 148 5.71 -7.21 -8.80
CA ALA A 148 6.55 -8.14 -9.57
C ALA A 148 7.99 -7.62 -9.77
N THR A 149 8.36 -6.50 -9.15
CA THR A 149 9.72 -5.94 -9.17
C THR A 149 10.71 -6.81 -8.40
N VAL A 150 12.00 -6.58 -8.59
CA VAL A 150 13.05 -7.28 -7.83
C VAL A 150 12.89 -7.03 -6.33
N GLU A 151 12.59 -5.79 -5.93
CA GLU A 151 12.37 -5.38 -4.55
C GLU A 151 11.14 -6.06 -3.94
N GLY A 152 10.02 -6.10 -4.69
CA GLY A 152 8.79 -6.76 -4.23
C GLY A 152 8.97 -8.27 -4.08
N GLN A 153 9.67 -8.92 -5.02
CA GLN A 153 9.98 -10.34 -4.93
C GLN A 153 10.94 -10.66 -3.78
N THR A 154 11.98 -9.83 -3.57
CA THR A 154 12.89 -9.95 -2.44
C THR A 154 12.17 -9.80 -1.10
N THR A 155 11.26 -8.83 -1.04
CA THR A 155 10.43 -8.61 0.15
C THR A 155 9.53 -9.81 0.45
N ALA A 156 8.86 -10.36 -0.58
CA ALA A 156 8.04 -11.56 -0.45
C ALA A 156 8.86 -12.76 0.04
N HIS A 157 10.06 -12.94 -0.50
CA HIS A 157 10.95 -14.05 -0.13
C HIS A 157 11.41 -13.93 1.33
N TYR A 158 11.83 -12.73 1.73
CA TYR A 158 12.22 -12.46 3.10
C TYR A 158 11.07 -12.71 4.09
N ILE A 159 9.84 -12.26 3.76
CA ILE A 159 8.66 -12.54 4.60
C ILE A 159 8.40 -14.03 4.68
N ALA A 160 8.51 -14.77 3.57
CA ALA A 160 8.31 -16.21 3.55
C ALA A 160 9.30 -16.94 4.47
N GLU A 161 10.58 -16.57 4.44
CA GLU A 161 11.61 -17.11 5.36
C GLU A 161 11.28 -16.79 6.82
N ARG A 162 10.79 -15.58 7.12
CA ARG A 162 10.43 -15.18 8.49
C ARG A 162 9.18 -15.89 9.03
N LEU A 163 8.31 -16.37 8.15
CA LEU A 163 7.11 -17.14 8.50
C LEU A 163 7.34 -18.64 8.45
N GLU A 164 8.55 -19.10 8.13
CA GLU A 164 8.88 -20.51 8.10
C GLU A 164 8.70 -21.15 9.48
N GLY A 165 8.11 -22.35 9.51
CA GLY A 165 7.79 -23.05 10.76
C GLY A 165 6.44 -22.67 11.39
N LEU A 166 5.75 -21.64 10.92
CA LEU A 166 4.38 -21.36 11.31
C LEU A 166 3.39 -22.21 10.49
N SER A 167 2.26 -22.57 11.11
CA SER A 167 1.20 -23.37 10.46
C SER A 167 0.34 -22.47 9.53
N VAL A 168 0.94 -21.94 8.46
CA VAL A 168 0.27 -21.07 7.48
C VAL A 168 0.55 -21.53 6.06
N THR A 169 -0.39 -21.28 5.16
CA THR A 169 -0.19 -21.44 3.70
C THR A 169 0.22 -20.09 3.12
N LEU A 170 1.34 -20.06 2.41
CA LEU A 170 1.79 -18.86 1.69
C LEU A 170 1.36 -18.94 0.24
N SER A 171 0.76 -17.88 -0.26
CA SER A 171 0.41 -17.71 -1.67
C SER A 171 0.82 -16.32 -2.15
N ARG A 172 0.82 -16.11 -3.45
CA ARG A 172 1.09 -14.80 -4.07
C ARG A 172 0.13 -14.55 -5.22
N LEU A 173 -0.04 -13.28 -5.58
CA LEU A 173 -0.85 -12.93 -6.74
C LEU A 173 -0.22 -13.53 -8.01
N ALA A 174 -1.07 -14.04 -8.90
CA ALA A 174 -0.62 -14.52 -10.20
C ALA A 174 -0.08 -13.35 -11.05
N HIS A 175 0.97 -13.63 -11.80
CA HIS A 175 1.52 -12.72 -12.80
C HIS A 175 1.15 -13.24 -14.19
N GLY A 176 0.75 -12.35 -15.09
CA GLY A 176 0.40 -12.79 -16.43
C GLY A 176 -0.08 -11.67 -17.33
N VAL A 177 -0.62 -12.08 -18.48
CA VAL A 177 -1.24 -11.18 -19.45
C VAL A 177 -2.49 -10.56 -18.84
N PRO A 178 -2.63 -9.22 -18.83
CA PRO A 178 -3.83 -8.58 -18.31
C PRO A 178 -5.05 -8.93 -19.18
N VAL A 179 -6.21 -9.02 -18.55
CA VAL A 179 -7.46 -9.30 -19.26
C VAL A 179 -7.74 -8.21 -20.29
N GLY A 180 -7.95 -8.60 -21.55
CA GLY A 180 -8.15 -7.69 -22.67
C GLY A 180 -6.85 -7.11 -23.24
N GLY A 181 -5.68 -7.51 -22.74
CA GLY A 181 -4.38 -7.12 -23.30
C GLY A 181 -4.00 -7.96 -24.52
N GLU A 182 -3.44 -7.31 -25.55
CA GLU A 182 -2.86 -7.98 -26.70
C GLU A 182 -1.36 -8.23 -26.46
N LEU A 183 -0.86 -9.41 -26.88
CA LEU A 183 0.52 -9.83 -26.61
C LEU A 183 1.58 -8.88 -27.18
N ASN A 184 1.29 -8.25 -28.32
CA ASN A 184 2.20 -7.32 -29.01
C ASN A 184 2.42 -5.98 -28.29
N TYR A 185 1.61 -5.67 -27.27
CA TYR A 185 1.78 -4.47 -26.43
C TYR A 185 2.47 -4.76 -25.10
N LEU A 186 2.82 -6.03 -24.84
CA LEU A 186 3.46 -6.41 -23.59
C LEU A 186 4.99 -6.41 -23.73
N ASP A 187 5.66 -6.04 -22.66
CA ASP A 187 7.12 -6.14 -22.58
C ASP A 187 7.57 -7.61 -22.44
N ASP A 188 8.83 -7.87 -22.81
CA ASP A 188 9.42 -9.20 -22.80
C ASP A 188 9.41 -9.85 -21.42
N GLY A 189 9.55 -9.06 -20.35
CA GLY A 189 9.51 -9.55 -18.97
C GLY A 189 8.12 -10.07 -18.58
N THR A 190 7.07 -9.33 -18.91
CA THR A 190 5.67 -9.74 -18.69
C THR A 190 5.35 -11.00 -19.48
N LEU A 191 5.78 -11.09 -20.76
CA LEU A 191 5.59 -12.30 -21.60
C LEU A 191 6.32 -13.51 -21.00
N ALA A 192 7.57 -13.33 -20.56
CA ALA A 192 8.34 -14.41 -19.93
C ALA A 192 7.70 -14.92 -18.63
N LEU A 193 7.18 -14.02 -17.79
CA LEU A 193 6.46 -14.39 -16.56
C LEU A 193 5.14 -15.11 -16.86
N ALA A 194 4.36 -14.62 -17.82
CA ALA A 194 3.12 -15.25 -18.25
C ALA A 194 3.37 -16.67 -18.80
N MET A 195 4.43 -16.85 -19.59
CA MET A 195 4.82 -18.14 -20.12
C MET A 195 5.25 -19.13 -19.02
N LYS A 196 5.95 -18.64 -17.97
CA LYS A 196 6.32 -19.46 -16.81
C LYS A 196 5.12 -19.84 -15.96
N ALA A 197 4.16 -18.95 -15.82
CA ALA A 197 2.95 -19.12 -15.00
C ALA A 197 1.79 -19.79 -15.76
N ARG A 198 2.00 -20.25 -17.00
CA ARG A 198 0.98 -20.89 -17.81
C ARG A 198 0.37 -22.11 -17.10
N THR A 199 -0.94 -22.24 -17.18
CA THR A 199 -1.70 -23.38 -16.67
C THR A 199 -2.24 -24.23 -17.82
N PRO A 200 -2.39 -25.57 -17.65
CA PRO A 200 -3.08 -26.41 -18.61
C PRO A 200 -4.53 -25.93 -18.84
N LEU A 201 -4.99 -25.99 -20.07
CA LEU A 201 -6.41 -25.87 -20.37
C LEU A 201 -7.06 -27.20 -20.00
N GLY A 202 -7.95 -27.15 -19.01
CA GLY A 202 -8.74 -28.32 -18.60
C GLY A 202 -9.81 -28.68 -19.61
#